data_64a9f05a41a8833ff07022a69bd54024
#
_entry.id   64a9f05a41a8833ff07022a69bd54024
#
_cell.length_a   1.000
_cell.length_b   1.000
_cell.length_c   1.000
_cell.angle_alpha   90.00
_cell.angle_beta   90.00
_cell.angle_gamma   90.00
#
_symmetry.space_group_name_H-M   'P 1'
#
loop_
_entity.id
_entity.type
_entity.pdbx_description
1 polymer ?
#
loop_
_entity_poly.entity_id
_entity_poly.type
_entity_poly.pdbx_seq_one_letter_code
_entity_poly.pdbx_strand_id
1 'polypeptide(L)'
;MQLIEEVAFRKLDQRLAALLLGKGRVLHVTHQQLADELGSVREIVSRLLKSFAEQGLVKLAREQVEIIDPAGLRRMAAEGRGAA
;
A
#
# COMPACT_ATOMS: atom_id res chain seq x y z
N MET A 1 11.09 -16.88 14.47
CA MET A 1 9.72 -16.48 14.30
C MET A 1 9.48 -15.64 13.08
N GLN A 2 10.11 -16.08 12.03
CA GLN A 2 9.97 -15.36 10.77
C GLN A 2 8.56 -15.41 10.23
N LEU A 3 7.83 -16.46 10.56
CA LEU A 3 6.46 -16.58 10.13
C LEU A 3 5.61 -15.41 10.58
N ILE A 4 5.82 -14.98 11.82
CA ILE A 4 5.04 -13.88 12.37
C ILE A 4 5.33 -12.59 11.62
N GLU A 5 6.60 -12.35 11.33
CA GLU A 5 6.97 -11.15 10.60
C GLU A 5 6.39 -11.14 9.19
N GLU A 6 6.43 -12.29 8.53
CA GLU A 6 5.89 -12.38 7.19
C GLU A 6 4.40 -12.11 7.16
N VAL A 7 3.68 -12.68 8.12
CA VAL A 7 2.24 -12.49 8.18
C VAL A 7 1.91 -11.02 8.44
N ALA A 8 2.63 -10.40 9.37
CA ALA A 8 2.39 -8.99 9.67
C ALA A 8 2.67 -8.12 8.47
N PHE A 9 3.71 -8.43 7.72
CA PHE A 9 4.07 -7.65 6.56
C PHE A 9 3.02 -7.77 5.45
N ARG A 10 2.52 -8.99 5.24
CA ARG A 10 1.47 -9.21 4.24
C ARG A 10 0.20 -8.47 4.62
N LYS A 11 -0.16 -8.50 5.90
CA LYS A 11 -1.32 -7.77 6.35
C LYS A 11 -1.16 -6.28 6.09
N LEU A 12 0.04 -5.77 6.23
CA LEU A 12 0.30 -4.37 5.99
C LEU A 12 0.11 -4.02 4.53
N ASP A 13 0.57 -4.89 3.62
CA ASP A 13 0.31 -4.71 2.19
C ASP A 13 -1.18 -4.62 1.92
N GLN A 14 -1.93 -5.56 2.46
CA GLN A 14 -3.38 -5.60 2.27
C GLN A 14 -4.05 -4.37 2.84
N ARG A 15 -3.64 -3.98 4.03
CA ARG A 15 -4.24 -2.84 4.70
C ARG A 15 -3.94 -1.54 3.95
N LEU A 16 -2.72 -1.40 3.44
CA LEU A 16 -2.38 -0.22 2.68
C LEU A 16 -3.20 -0.15 1.39
N ALA A 17 -3.32 -1.26 0.69
CA ALA A 17 -4.11 -1.29 -0.53
C ALA A 17 -5.57 -0.92 -0.25
N ALA A 18 -6.14 -1.47 0.81
CA ALA A 18 -7.51 -1.16 1.19
C ALA A 18 -7.67 0.31 1.57
N LEU A 19 -6.69 0.84 2.29
CA LEU A 19 -6.73 2.23 2.69
C LEU A 19 -6.72 3.16 1.48
N LEU A 20 -5.85 2.87 0.51
CA LEU A 20 -5.78 3.68 -0.69
C LEU A 20 -7.08 3.64 -1.47
N LEU A 21 -7.67 2.46 -1.59
CA LEU A 21 -8.93 2.32 -2.32
C LEU A 21 -10.05 3.14 -1.69
N GLY A 22 -10.02 3.25 -0.37
CA GLY A 22 -11.07 3.97 0.34
C GLY A 22 -10.95 5.48 0.25
N LYS A 23 -9.82 5.99 -0.22
CA LYS A 23 -9.58 7.43 -0.23
C LYS A 23 -9.86 8.07 -1.58
N GLY A 24 -10.12 7.29 -2.62
CA GLY A 24 -10.43 7.82 -3.92
C GLY A 24 -9.30 7.55 -4.91
N ARG A 25 -9.33 8.27 -6.04
CA ARG A 25 -8.43 7.97 -7.13
C ARG A 25 -7.11 8.72 -7.06
N VAL A 26 -7.16 9.96 -6.62
CA VAL A 26 -5.96 10.77 -6.44
C VAL A 26 -5.94 11.23 -5.00
N LEU A 27 -4.90 10.83 -4.29
CA LEU A 27 -4.78 11.11 -2.87
C LEU A 27 -3.68 12.13 -2.64
N HIS A 28 -4.02 13.18 -1.92
CA HIS A 28 -3.03 14.17 -1.51
C HIS A 28 -2.60 13.85 -0.10
N VAL A 29 -1.70 12.89 0.03
CA VAL A 29 -1.25 12.41 1.33
C VAL A 29 0.26 12.22 1.31
N THR A 30 0.86 12.29 2.49
CA THR A 30 2.26 11.98 2.64
C THR A 30 2.39 10.52 3.09
N HIS A 31 3.59 9.97 2.91
CA HIS A 31 3.86 8.61 3.40
C HIS A 31 3.70 8.55 4.91
N GLN A 32 4.06 9.63 5.60
CA GLN A 32 3.93 9.68 7.05
C GLN A 32 2.47 9.62 7.47
N GLN A 33 1.60 10.33 6.76
CA GLN A 33 0.18 10.29 7.08
C GLN A 33 -0.38 8.88 6.91
N LEU A 34 0.02 8.21 5.84
CA LEU A 34 -0.43 6.83 5.63
C LEU A 34 0.12 5.91 6.72
N ALA A 35 1.37 6.11 7.10
CA ALA A 35 1.97 5.31 8.16
C ALA A 35 1.23 5.50 9.48
N ASP A 36 0.86 6.74 9.78
CA ASP A 36 0.11 7.03 10.99
C ASP A 36 -1.23 6.29 11.01
N GLU A 37 -1.93 6.28 9.88
CA GLU A 37 -3.21 5.59 9.79
C GLU A 37 -3.06 4.08 9.88
N LEU A 38 -1.96 3.55 9.38
CA LEU A 38 -1.73 2.11 9.42
C LEU A 38 -1.11 1.64 10.73
N GLY A 39 -0.65 2.58 11.55
CA GLY A 39 0.07 2.21 12.75
C GLY A 39 1.45 1.66 12.43
N SER A 40 2.07 2.18 11.38
CA SER A 40 3.38 1.71 10.95
C SER A 40 4.34 2.88 10.87
N VAL A 41 5.50 2.68 10.25
CA VAL A 41 6.49 3.74 10.12
C VAL A 41 6.61 4.13 8.65
N ARG A 42 7.00 5.37 8.43
CA ARG A 42 7.07 5.93 7.09
C ARG A 42 7.95 5.10 6.15
N GLU A 43 9.04 4.58 6.67
CA GLU A 43 9.99 3.85 5.84
C GLU A 43 9.34 2.60 5.22
N ILE A 44 8.57 1.89 6.02
CA ILE A 44 7.90 0.69 5.53
C ILE A 44 6.83 1.06 4.51
N VAL A 45 6.06 2.10 4.79
CA VAL A 45 5.03 2.55 3.87
C VAL A 45 5.66 2.99 2.55
N SER A 46 6.79 3.68 2.60
CA SER A 46 7.47 4.10 1.38
C SER A 46 7.89 2.90 0.53
N ARG A 47 8.38 1.86 1.17
CA ARG A 47 8.76 0.64 0.44
C ARG A 47 7.56 -0.04 -0.20
N LEU A 48 6.46 -0.09 0.52
CA LEU A 48 5.25 -0.70 0.00
C LEU A 48 4.69 0.08 -1.18
N LEU A 49 4.67 1.40 -1.06
CA LEU A 49 4.19 2.24 -2.14
C LEU A 49 5.08 2.12 -3.37
N LYS A 50 6.38 2.04 -3.16
CA LYS A 50 7.30 1.86 -4.27
C LYS A 50 7.03 0.53 -4.98
N SER A 51 6.79 -0.52 -4.21
CA SER A 51 6.45 -1.82 -4.78
C SER A 51 5.16 -1.74 -5.58
N PHE A 52 4.15 -1.07 -5.04
CA PHE A 52 2.88 -0.90 -5.75
C PHE A 52 3.10 -0.15 -7.06
N ALA A 53 3.96 0.88 -7.04
CA ALA A 53 4.24 1.65 -8.25
C ALA A 53 4.95 0.79 -9.29
N GLU A 54 5.88 -0.05 -8.84
CA GLU A 54 6.59 -0.94 -9.75
C GLU A 54 5.66 -1.95 -10.40
N GLN A 55 4.60 -2.31 -9.70
CA GLN A 55 3.61 -3.23 -10.25
C GLN A 55 2.58 -2.52 -11.12
N GLY A 56 2.66 -1.20 -11.25
CA GLY A 56 1.73 -0.46 -12.06
C GLY A 56 0.40 -0.20 -11.38
N LEU A 57 0.34 -0.38 -10.07
CA LEU A 57 -0.91 -0.18 -9.32
C LEU A 57 -1.15 1.29 -9.01
N VAL A 58 -0.10 2.02 -8.73
CA VAL A 58 -0.20 3.43 -8.38
C VAL A 58 0.92 4.21 -9.06
N LYS A 59 0.74 5.52 -9.12
CA LYS A 59 1.78 6.43 -9.56
C LYS A 59 2.07 7.38 -8.40
N LEU A 60 3.34 7.51 -8.07
CA LEU A 60 3.75 8.32 -6.94
C LEU A 60 4.24 9.67 -7.42
N ALA A 61 3.85 10.71 -6.71
CA ALA A 61 4.35 12.05 -6.93
C ALA A 61 4.54 12.66 -5.56
N ARG A 62 5.06 13.88 -5.53
CA ARG A 62 5.32 14.53 -4.26
C ARG A 62 4.01 14.74 -3.52
N GLU A 63 3.90 14.12 -2.34
CA GLU A 63 2.72 14.23 -1.49
C GLU A 63 1.44 13.87 -2.24
N GLN A 64 1.55 12.89 -3.14
CA GLN A 64 0.40 12.49 -3.94
C GLN A 64 0.55 11.04 -4.36
N VAL A 65 -0.55 10.31 -4.30
CA VAL A 65 -0.61 8.93 -4.79
C VAL A 65 -1.80 8.85 -5.73
N GLU A 66 -1.55 8.42 -6.95
CA GLU A 66 -2.62 8.26 -7.94
C GLU A 66 -2.87 6.78 -8.17
N ILE A 67 -4.12 6.37 -8.08
CA ILE A 67 -4.48 4.97 -8.30
C ILE A 67 -4.57 4.74 -9.80
N ILE A 68 -3.71 3.89 -10.32
CA ILE A 68 -3.68 3.59 -11.75
C ILE A 68 -4.50 2.35 -12.06
N ASP A 69 -4.38 1.33 -11.21
CA ASP A 69 -5.05 0.05 -11.45
C ASP A 69 -5.87 -0.33 -10.23
N PRO A 70 -7.11 0.18 -10.13
CA PRO A 70 -7.94 -0.14 -8.97
C PRO A 70 -8.22 -1.63 -8.82
N ALA A 71 -8.38 -2.34 -9.94
CA ALA A 71 -8.64 -3.77 -9.86
C ALA A 71 -7.47 -4.52 -9.26
N GLY A 72 -6.25 -4.13 -9.66
CA GLY A 72 -5.05 -4.73 -9.10
C GLY A 72 -4.91 -4.43 -7.61
N LEU A 73 -5.26 -3.21 -7.21
CA LEU A 73 -5.24 -2.88 -5.79
C LEU A 73 -6.27 -3.67 -5.01
N ARG A 74 -7.44 -3.89 -5.60
CA ARG A 74 -8.46 -4.70 -4.93
C ARG A 74 -7.97 -6.12 -4.71
N ARG A 75 -7.27 -6.67 -5.71
CA ARG A 75 -6.68 -8.00 -5.55
C ARG A 75 -5.61 -8.00 -4.46
N MET A 76 -4.79 -6.96 -4.44
CA MET A 76 -3.77 -6.84 -3.41
C MET A 76 -4.42 -6.77 -2.03
N ALA A 77 -5.50 -6.01 -1.88
CA ALA A 77 -6.19 -5.89 -0.60
C ALA A 77 -6.77 -7.23 -0.16
N ALA A 78 -7.22 -8.04 -1.11
CA ALA A 78 -7.86 -9.32 -0.78
C ALA A 78 -6.83 -10.43 -0.58
N GLU A 79 -5.77 -10.45 -1.39
CA GLU A 79 -4.84 -11.58 -1.42
C GLU A 79 -3.47 -11.26 -0.86
N GLY A 80 -3.18 -9.99 -0.70
CA GLY A 80 -1.86 -9.58 -0.30
C GLY A 80 -0.88 -9.73 -1.45
N ARG A 81 0.40 -9.58 -1.15
CA ARG A 81 1.41 -9.60 -2.19
C ARG A 81 1.75 -11.00 -2.67
N GLY A 82 1.19 -11.98 -2.02
CA GLY A 82 1.54 -13.33 -2.34
C GLY A 82 0.81 -13.88 -3.53
N ALA A 83 0.30 -13.02 -4.36
CA ALA A 83 -0.51 -13.46 -5.48
C ALA A 83 0.15 -14.51 -6.35
N ALA A 84 1.41 -14.58 -6.32
CA ALA A 84 2.06 -15.60 -7.16
C ALA A 84 1.89 -16.98 -6.58
#